data_f77e382f40b6523784c0c3c6e4e073c6
#
_entry.id   f77e382f40b6523784c0c3c6e4e073c6
#
_cell.length_a   1.000
_cell.length_b   1.000
_cell.length_c   1.000
_cell.angle_alpha   90.00
_cell.angle_beta   90.00
_cell.angle_gamma   90.00
#
_symmetry.space_group_name_H-M   'P 1'
#
loop_
_entity.id
_entity.type
_entity.pdbx_description
1 polymer ?
#
loop_
_entity_poly.entity_id
_entity_poly.type
_entity_poly.pdbx_seq_one_letter_code
_entity_poly.pdbx_strand_id
1 'polypeptide(L)'
;MEIVCLDMEGTLTPEVWERVAANTGIKELGKTTRDIPDYGELMEMRIKIMSENGIKLSNVQDAAASLELLPGALSFVNKLREKFQVVILSDTFHDVAKPLMKKLGYPFLLCHNLKVIDDEIVSYEFRHPQAKKQAIESFKSLGYRCFAAGDSHNDIQMFEVADKGFFINAPLKISSKH
;
A
#
# COMPACT_ATOMS: atom_id res chain seq x y z
N MET A 1 -5.45 21.58 -12.68
CA MET A 1 -5.40 21.10 -11.26
C MET A 1 -4.29 20.06 -11.13
N GLU A 2 -3.71 19.93 -9.95
CA GLU A 2 -2.58 19.01 -9.71
C GLU A 2 -2.92 18.04 -8.59
N ILE A 3 -2.56 16.76 -8.77
CA ILE A 3 -2.75 15.70 -7.80
C ILE A 3 -1.43 14.95 -7.57
N VAL A 4 -1.14 14.65 -6.30
CA VAL A 4 0.00 13.84 -5.90
C VAL A 4 -0.52 12.46 -5.47
N CYS A 5 -0.03 11.43 -6.14
CA CYS A 5 -0.35 10.03 -5.90
C CYS A 5 0.83 9.39 -5.15
N LEU A 6 0.60 8.94 -3.93
CA LEU A 6 1.62 8.37 -3.06
C LEU A 6 1.36 6.88 -2.85
N ASP A 7 2.40 6.06 -2.94
CA ASP A 7 2.36 4.75 -2.33
C ASP A 7 2.31 4.85 -0.80
N MET A 8 1.93 3.78 -0.11
CA MET A 8 1.78 3.76 1.34
C MET A 8 2.91 3.02 2.05
N GLU A 9 2.98 1.70 1.86
CA GLU A 9 3.94 0.84 2.56
C GLU A 9 5.33 1.00 1.93
N GLY A 10 6.37 1.21 2.76
CA GLY A 10 7.72 1.58 2.31
C GLY A 10 7.89 3.10 2.04
N THR A 11 6.84 3.82 1.74
CA THR A 11 6.85 5.26 1.43
C THR A 11 6.43 6.12 2.63
N LEU A 12 5.32 5.80 3.27
CA LEU A 12 4.73 6.54 4.40
C LEU A 12 4.66 5.70 5.69
N THR A 13 4.55 4.40 5.54
CA THR A 13 4.42 3.43 6.63
C THR A 13 5.40 2.28 6.45
N PRO A 14 5.78 1.58 7.52
CA PRO A 14 6.41 0.26 7.40
C PRO A 14 5.46 -0.77 6.78
N GLU A 15 5.99 -1.93 6.40
CA GLU A 15 5.24 -3.08 5.89
C GLU A 15 4.39 -3.75 6.98
N VAL A 16 3.07 -3.85 6.76
CA VAL A 16 2.15 -4.45 7.74
C VAL A 16 2.41 -5.95 7.89
N TRP A 17 2.63 -6.66 6.81
CA TRP A 17 2.81 -8.11 6.86
C TRP A 17 4.11 -8.55 7.53
N GLU A 18 5.16 -7.75 7.48
CA GLU A 18 6.37 -7.98 8.29
C GLU A 18 6.07 -7.90 9.79
N ARG A 19 5.20 -6.96 10.20
CA ARG A 19 4.75 -6.86 11.58
C ARG A 19 3.87 -8.03 11.98
N VAL A 20 2.97 -8.49 11.11
CA VAL A 20 2.15 -9.70 11.34
C VAL A 20 3.05 -10.91 11.55
N ALA A 21 4.06 -11.11 10.70
CA ALA A 21 5.03 -12.18 10.84
C ALA A 21 5.79 -12.13 12.17
N ALA A 22 6.23 -10.93 12.58
CA ALA A 22 6.91 -10.73 13.86
C ALA A 22 6.00 -11.06 15.07
N ASN A 23 4.75 -10.64 15.02
CA ASN A 23 3.79 -10.87 16.11
C ASN A 23 3.36 -12.33 16.23
N THR A 24 3.27 -13.05 15.11
CA THR A 24 2.79 -14.44 15.07
C THR A 24 3.93 -15.47 15.12
N GLY A 25 5.17 -15.04 14.85
CA GLY A 25 6.32 -15.93 14.69
C GLY A 25 6.33 -16.71 13.36
N ILE A 26 5.38 -16.46 12.47
CA ILE A 26 5.26 -17.15 11.17
C ILE A 26 5.92 -16.29 10.09
N LYS A 27 7.16 -16.61 9.77
CA LYS A 27 8.00 -15.82 8.84
C LYS A 27 7.42 -15.72 7.43
N GLU A 28 6.72 -16.74 6.97
CA GLU A 28 6.11 -16.80 5.65
C GLU A 28 5.10 -15.68 5.42
N LEU A 29 4.40 -15.21 6.46
CA LEU A 29 3.46 -14.09 6.37
C LEU A 29 4.14 -12.76 5.99
N GLY A 30 5.42 -12.62 6.31
CA GLY A 30 6.22 -11.44 5.99
C GLY A 30 6.80 -11.43 4.58
N LYS A 31 6.63 -12.49 3.77
CA LYS A 31 7.04 -12.48 2.37
C LYS A 31 6.35 -11.36 1.60
N THR A 32 7.04 -10.82 0.60
CA THR A 32 6.58 -9.72 -0.24
C THR A 32 6.56 -10.13 -1.71
N THR A 33 6.17 -9.24 -2.61
CA THR A 33 6.25 -9.47 -4.06
C THR A 33 7.68 -9.63 -4.58
N ARG A 34 8.69 -9.35 -3.75
CA ARG A 34 10.10 -9.69 -4.04
C ARG A 34 10.37 -11.19 -3.93
N ASP A 35 9.62 -11.89 -3.07
CA ASP A 35 9.73 -13.34 -2.82
C ASP A 35 8.76 -14.13 -3.70
N ILE A 36 7.52 -13.63 -3.86
CA ILE A 36 6.45 -14.20 -4.68
C ILE A 36 5.91 -13.08 -5.57
N PRO A 37 6.37 -12.97 -6.82
CA PRO A 37 6.04 -11.84 -7.72
C PRO A 37 4.54 -11.69 -8.03
N ASP A 38 3.80 -12.79 -8.08
CA ASP A 38 2.34 -12.75 -8.25
C ASP A 38 1.66 -12.42 -6.92
N TYR A 39 1.01 -11.26 -6.88
CA TYR A 39 0.37 -10.78 -5.66
C TYR A 39 -0.85 -11.62 -5.26
N GLY A 40 -1.54 -12.22 -6.24
CA GLY A 40 -2.64 -13.16 -5.98
C GLY A 40 -2.14 -14.41 -5.28
N GLU A 41 -1.09 -15.03 -5.81
CA GLU A 41 -0.44 -16.20 -5.20
C GLU A 41 0.07 -15.88 -3.78
N LEU A 42 0.66 -14.71 -3.59
CA LEU A 42 1.10 -14.24 -2.27
C LEU A 42 -0.06 -14.13 -1.29
N MET A 43 -1.21 -13.60 -1.72
CA MET A 43 -2.40 -13.48 -0.88
C MET A 43 -3.05 -14.83 -0.58
N GLU A 44 -3.12 -15.72 -1.54
CA GLU A 44 -3.63 -17.10 -1.33
C GLU A 44 -2.78 -17.85 -0.28
N MET A 45 -1.46 -17.73 -0.36
CA MET A 45 -0.56 -18.28 0.65
C MET A 45 -0.85 -17.71 2.04
N ARG A 46 -0.98 -16.38 2.16
CA ARG A 46 -1.27 -15.71 3.43
C ARG A 46 -2.61 -16.16 4.02
N ILE A 47 -3.66 -16.19 3.22
CA ILE A 47 -5.01 -16.62 3.66
C ILE A 47 -4.97 -18.06 4.17
N LYS A 48 -4.30 -18.95 3.44
CA LYS A 48 -4.13 -20.35 3.84
C LYS A 48 -3.42 -20.45 5.20
N ILE A 49 -2.27 -19.80 5.36
CA ILE A 49 -1.51 -19.81 6.62
C ILE A 49 -2.33 -19.24 7.78
N MET A 50 -3.05 -18.15 7.55
CA MET A 50 -3.88 -17.53 8.57
C MET A 50 -5.00 -18.48 9.03
N SER A 51 -5.70 -19.12 8.09
CA SER A 51 -6.75 -20.09 8.37
C SER A 51 -6.22 -21.29 9.16
N GLU A 52 -5.08 -21.87 8.75
CA GLU A 52 -4.45 -23.02 9.40
C GLU A 52 -3.96 -22.70 10.83
N ASN A 53 -3.66 -21.44 11.14
CA ASN A 53 -3.13 -20.99 12.44
C ASN A 53 -4.12 -20.17 13.26
N GLY A 54 -5.38 -20.07 12.84
CA GLY A 54 -6.41 -19.32 13.56
C GLY A 54 -6.15 -17.81 13.67
N ILE A 55 -5.40 -17.24 12.71
CA ILE A 55 -5.10 -15.81 12.67
C ILE A 55 -6.27 -15.09 12.00
N LYS A 56 -6.81 -14.09 12.66
CA LYS A 56 -7.98 -13.33 12.25
C LYS A 56 -7.60 -11.98 11.65
N LEU A 57 -8.56 -11.31 10.98
CA LEU A 57 -8.37 -9.94 10.50
C LEU A 57 -7.99 -9.00 11.66
N SER A 58 -8.61 -9.14 12.82
CA SER A 58 -8.28 -8.34 14.01
C SER A 58 -6.80 -8.43 14.38
N ASN A 59 -6.15 -9.59 14.27
CA ASN A 59 -4.71 -9.73 14.51
C ASN A 59 -3.87 -8.92 13.51
N VAL A 60 -4.30 -8.87 12.24
CA VAL A 60 -3.65 -8.06 11.19
C VAL A 60 -3.85 -6.57 11.45
N GLN A 61 -5.07 -6.18 11.87
CA GLN A 61 -5.40 -4.80 12.23
C GLN A 61 -4.62 -4.33 13.47
N ASP A 62 -4.45 -5.19 14.48
CA ASP A 62 -3.64 -4.89 15.66
C ASP A 62 -2.16 -4.71 15.29
N ALA A 63 -1.64 -5.53 14.39
CA ALA A 63 -0.31 -5.36 13.84
C ALA A 63 -0.17 -4.01 13.12
N ALA A 64 -1.10 -3.65 12.25
CA ALA A 64 -1.11 -2.36 11.56
C ALA A 64 -1.22 -1.18 12.55
N ALA A 65 -2.08 -1.29 13.56
CA ALA A 65 -2.26 -0.25 14.58
C ALA A 65 -0.99 -0.02 15.42
N SER A 66 -0.18 -1.07 15.62
CA SER A 66 1.09 -1.00 16.36
C SER A 66 2.22 -0.32 15.59
N LEU A 67 2.09 -0.14 14.28
CA LEU A 67 3.11 0.51 13.45
C LEU A 67 3.09 2.02 13.64
N GLU A 68 4.26 2.61 13.78
CA GLU A 68 4.42 4.05 13.64
C GLU A 68 4.65 4.43 12.18
N LEU A 69 4.23 5.63 11.79
CA LEU A 69 4.54 6.17 10.47
C LEU A 69 6.05 6.33 10.29
N LEU A 70 6.52 6.25 9.07
CA LEU A 70 7.92 6.58 8.77
C LEU A 70 8.24 8.02 9.18
N PRO A 71 9.47 8.31 9.61
CA PRO A 71 9.86 9.64 10.07
C PRO A 71 9.51 10.72 9.05
N GLY A 72 8.75 11.72 9.47
CA GLY A 72 8.34 12.85 8.62
C GLY A 72 7.14 12.59 7.71
N ALA A 73 6.61 11.37 7.62
CA ALA A 73 5.52 11.02 6.69
C ALA A 73 4.27 11.90 6.87
N LEU A 74 3.79 12.08 8.09
CA LEU A 74 2.61 12.92 8.35
C LEU A 74 2.86 14.39 7.96
N SER A 75 4.02 14.93 8.34
CA SER A 75 4.41 16.31 7.98
C SER A 75 4.51 16.48 6.46
N PHE A 76 5.05 15.49 5.76
CA PHE A 76 5.15 15.47 4.30
C PHE A 76 3.76 15.48 3.65
N VAL A 77 2.86 14.58 4.05
CA VAL A 77 1.49 14.54 3.53
C VAL A 77 0.76 15.85 3.78
N ASN A 78 0.88 16.43 4.98
CA ASN A 78 0.23 17.70 5.32
C ASN A 78 0.76 18.87 4.47
N LYS A 79 2.08 18.97 4.26
CA LYS A 79 2.67 19.98 3.38
C LYS A 79 2.24 19.85 1.92
N LEU A 80 2.06 18.61 1.43
CA LEU A 80 1.54 18.39 0.08
C LEU A 80 0.10 18.86 -0.04
N ARG A 81 -0.73 18.59 0.98
CA ARG A 81 -2.16 19.00 1.02
C ARG A 81 -2.36 20.53 0.99
N GLU A 82 -1.38 21.30 1.42
CA GLU A 82 -1.45 22.77 1.33
C GLU A 82 -1.48 23.27 -0.12
N LYS A 83 -0.97 22.48 -1.08
CA LYS A 83 -0.76 22.91 -2.48
C LYS A 83 -1.42 22.01 -3.51
N PHE A 84 -1.64 20.72 -3.18
CA PHE A 84 -2.09 19.70 -4.10
C PHE A 84 -3.26 18.91 -3.54
N GLN A 85 -4.04 18.30 -4.42
CA GLN A 85 -4.86 17.15 -4.03
C GLN A 85 -3.91 15.98 -3.75
N VAL A 86 -4.18 15.20 -2.69
CA VAL A 86 -3.33 14.07 -2.31
C VAL A 86 -4.19 12.81 -2.24
N VAL A 87 -3.72 11.75 -2.90
CA VAL A 87 -4.32 10.42 -2.88
C VAL A 87 -3.25 9.38 -2.57
N ILE A 88 -3.62 8.38 -1.77
CA ILE A 88 -2.81 7.19 -1.54
C ILE A 88 -3.25 6.12 -2.54
N LEU A 89 -2.31 5.58 -3.29
CA LEU A 89 -2.48 4.44 -4.19
C LEU A 89 -1.70 3.26 -3.62
N SER A 90 -2.37 2.25 -3.11
CA SER A 90 -1.70 1.14 -2.44
C SER A 90 -2.27 -0.21 -2.88
N ASP A 91 -1.42 -1.23 -2.93
CA ASP A 91 -1.82 -2.62 -3.15
C ASP A 91 -2.26 -3.31 -1.84
N THR A 92 -2.44 -2.57 -0.78
CA THR A 92 -3.03 -3.01 0.49
C THR A 92 -4.55 -3.20 0.38
N PHE A 93 -5.19 -3.49 1.49
CA PHE A 93 -6.63 -3.67 1.62
C PHE A 93 -7.23 -2.66 2.60
N HIS A 94 -8.45 -2.21 2.35
CA HIS A 94 -9.14 -1.22 3.18
C HIS A 94 -9.14 -1.57 4.65
N ASP A 95 -9.48 -2.83 4.98
CA ASP A 95 -9.57 -3.27 6.36
C ASP A 95 -8.21 -3.29 7.07
N VAL A 96 -7.15 -3.61 6.34
CA VAL A 96 -5.77 -3.61 6.85
C VAL A 96 -5.23 -2.19 7.01
N ALA A 97 -5.49 -1.31 6.05
CA ALA A 97 -4.99 0.07 6.05
C ALA A 97 -5.65 0.99 7.07
N LYS A 98 -6.85 0.66 7.53
CA LYS A 98 -7.71 1.51 8.37
C LYS A 98 -7.01 2.15 9.58
N PRO A 99 -6.22 1.43 10.40
CA PRO A 99 -5.50 2.04 11.52
C PRO A 99 -4.44 3.06 11.05
N LEU A 100 -3.76 2.80 9.94
CA LEU A 100 -2.72 3.67 9.38
C LEU A 100 -3.32 4.93 8.74
N MET A 101 -4.48 4.81 8.10
CA MET A 101 -5.21 5.95 7.56
C MET A 101 -5.60 6.94 8.66
N LYS A 102 -5.97 6.46 9.85
CA LYS A 102 -6.22 7.32 11.00
C LYS A 102 -4.97 8.13 11.38
N LYS A 103 -3.79 7.49 11.42
CA LYS A 103 -2.51 8.17 11.72
C LYS A 103 -2.12 9.20 10.66
N LEU A 104 -2.47 8.97 9.39
CA LEU A 104 -2.23 9.87 8.27
C LEU A 104 -3.28 10.99 8.10
N GLY A 105 -4.29 11.05 9.01
CA GLY A 105 -5.36 12.04 8.95
C GLY A 105 -6.37 11.79 7.83
N TYR A 106 -6.67 10.51 7.56
CA TYR A 106 -7.66 10.04 6.59
C TYR A 106 -7.49 10.62 5.17
N PRO A 107 -6.33 10.44 4.52
CA PRO A 107 -6.20 10.79 3.11
C PRO A 107 -7.13 9.92 2.25
N PHE A 108 -7.46 10.40 1.05
CA PHE A 108 -8.17 9.57 0.08
C PHE A 108 -7.30 8.36 -0.28
N LEU A 109 -7.84 7.16 -0.12
CA LEU A 109 -7.16 5.89 -0.36
C LEU A 109 -7.85 5.11 -1.47
N LEU A 110 -7.10 4.71 -2.48
CA LEU A 110 -7.48 3.70 -3.46
C LEU A 110 -6.62 2.45 -3.22
N CYS A 111 -7.28 1.38 -2.82
CA CYS A 111 -6.67 0.09 -2.54
C CYS A 111 -7.63 -1.06 -2.91
N HIS A 112 -7.39 -2.25 -2.41
CA HIS A 112 -8.19 -3.45 -2.67
C HIS A 112 -9.17 -3.74 -1.53
N ASN A 113 -10.03 -4.75 -1.71
CA ASN A 113 -10.99 -5.19 -0.71
C ASN A 113 -10.70 -6.62 -0.25
N LEU A 114 -10.94 -6.89 1.03
CA LEU A 114 -11.00 -8.25 1.58
C LEU A 114 -12.44 -8.72 1.64
N LYS A 115 -12.63 -10.03 1.49
CA LYS A 115 -13.86 -10.70 1.89
C LYS A 115 -13.63 -11.33 3.25
N VAL A 116 -14.40 -10.88 4.23
CA VAL A 116 -14.26 -11.28 5.64
C VAL A 116 -15.56 -11.90 6.12
N ILE A 117 -15.48 -13.02 6.81
CA ILE A 117 -16.61 -13.70 7.44
C ILE A 117 -16.18 -14.07 8.86
N ASP A 118 -16.92 -13.63 9.86
CA ASP A 118 -16.65 -13.90 11.28
C ASP A 118 -15.18 -13.62 11.69
N ASP A 119 -14.67 -12.46 11.25
CA ASP A 119 -13.29 -12.02 11.46
C ASP A 119 -12.22 -12.87 10.72
N GLU A 120 -12.62 -13.80 9.89
CA GLU A 120 -11.72 -14.56 9.01
C GLU A 120 -11.59 -13.91 7.64
N ILE A 121 -10.36 -13.74 7.16
CA ILE A 121 -10.11 -13.35 5.77
C ILE A 121 -10.28 -14.59 4.90
N VAL A 122 -11.37 -14.66 4.15
CA VAL A 122 -11.70 -15.84 3.32
C VAL A 122 -11.33 -15.65 1.85
N SER A 123 -11.21 -14.42 1.38
CA SER A 123 -10.85 -14.11 0.01
C SER A 123 -10.46 -12.63 -0.12
N TYR A 124 -10.08 -12.21 -1.32
CA TYR A 124 -9.75 -10.83 -1.66
C TYR A 124 -10.33 -10.48 -3.04
N GLU A 125 -10.46 -9.19 -3.29
CA GLU A 125 -10.89 -8.63 -4.56
C GLU A 125 -9.97 -7.49 -4.96
N PHE A 126 -9.21 -7.69 -6.04
CA PHE A 126 -8.40 -6.63 -6.61
C PHE A 126 -9.29 -5.63 -7.34
N ARG A 127 -9.16 -4.35 -7.00
CA ARG A 127 -9.89 -3.26 -7.66
C ARG A 127 -9.60 -3.22 -9.17
N HIS A 128 -8.35 -3.47 -9.55
CA HIS A 128 -7.89 -3.55 -10.93
C HIS A 128 -6.52 -4.26 -10.99
N PRO A 129 -6.21 -5.04 -12.04
CA PRO A 129 -4.90 -5.71 -12.15
C PRO A 129 -3.70 -4.75 -12.17
N GLN A 130 -3.88 -3.55 -12.71
CA GLN A 130 -2.88 -2.46 -12.71
C GLN A 130 -3.44 -1.25 -11.97
N ALA A 131 -3.81 -1.44 -10.71
CA ALA A 131 -4.63 -0.50 -9.96
C ALA A 131 -4.01 0.90 -9.82
N LYS A 132 -2.70 0.99 -9.59
CA LYS A 132 -1.98 2.28 -9.46
C LYS A 132 -1.90 3.02 -10.79
N LYS A 133 -1.52 2.33 -11.86
CA LYS A 133 -1.47 2.90 -13.22
C LYS A 133 -2.84 3.40 -13.67
N GLN A 134 -3.86 2.55 -13.57
CA GLN A 134 -5.22 2.87 -13.95
C GLN A 134 -5.79 4.07 -13.19
N ALA A 135 -5.44 4.23 -11.91
CA ALA A 135 -5.87 5.39 -11.13
C ALA A 135 -5.28 6.69 -11.70
N ILE A 136 -4.00 6.72 -12.03
CA ILE A 136 -3.35 7.91 -12.63
C ILE A 136 -3.93 8.23 -14.00
N GLU A 137 -4.12 7.24 -14.86
CA GLU A 137 -4.76 7.43 -16.18
C GLU A 137 -6.17 8.02 -16.03
N SER A 138 -6.92 7.56 -15.02
CA SER A 138 -8.26 8.10 -14.70
C SER A 138 -8.20 9.55 -14.23
N PHE A 139 -7.28 9.92 -13.35
CA PHE A 139 -7.10 11.31 -12.92
C PHE A 139 -6.68 12.22 -14.08
N LYS A 140 -5.81 11.74 -14.97
CA LYS A 140 -5.44 12.48 -16.19
C LYS A 140 -6.63 12.70 -17.11
N SER A 141 -7.52 11.72 -17.25
CA SER A 141 -8.75 11.86 -18.03
C SER A 141 -9.72 12.89 -17.44
N LEU A 142 -9.64 13.13 -16.12
CA LEU A 142 -10.37 14.19 -15.41
C LEU A 142 -9.67 15.57 -15.51
N GLY A 143 -8.57 15.69 -16.25
CA GLY A 143 -7.84 16.94 -16.44
C GLY A 143 -6.82 17.26 -15.34
N TYR A 144 -6.44 16.30 -14.50
CA TYR A 144 -5.38 16.50 -13.53
C TYR A 144 -4.00 16.30 -14.14
N ARG A 145 -3.05 17.13 -13.73
CA ARG A 145 -1.63 16.85 -13.84
C ARG A 145 -1.22 16.00 -12.65
N CYS A 146 -0.63 14.84 -12.91
CA CYS A 146 -0.38 13.80 -11.91
C CYS A 146 1.11 13.69 -11.56
N PHE A 147 1.43 13.81 -10.29
CA PHE A 147 2.74 13.47 -9.74
C PHE A 147 2.63 12.18 -8.95
N ALA A 148 3.59 11.27 -9.10
CA ALA A 148 3.58 9.99 -8.40
C ALA A 148 4.84 9.81 -7.57
N ALA A 149 4.72 9.21 -6.38
CA ALA A 149 5.87 8.86 -5.56
C ALA A 149 5.68 7.52 -4.85
N GLY A 150 6.75 6.73 -4.78
CA GLY A 150 6.78 5.40 -4.17
C GLY A 150 8.21 4.90 -3.96
N ASP A 151 8.38 3.70 -3.40
CA ASP A 151 9.68 3.15 -3.01
C ASP A 151 10.12 1.91 -3.78
N SER A 152 9.21 1.30 -4.54
CA SER A 152 9.40 -0.06 -5.06
C SER A 152 9.22 -0.21 -6.57
N HIS A 153 9.56 -1.39 -7.09
CA HIS A 153 9.31 -1.74 -8.49
C HIS A 153 7.84 -1.72 -8.88
N ASN A 154 6.93 -1.99 -7.93
CA ASN A 154 5.49 -1.95 -8.18
C ASN A 154 5.00 -0.54 -8.56
N ASP A 155 5.78 0.50 -8.18
CA ASP A 155 5.42 1.90 -8.44
C ASP A 155 5.85 2.37 -9.82
N ILE A 156 6.75 1.67 -10.49
CA ILE A 156 7.26 2.05 -11.82
C ILE A 156 6.11 2.21 -12.82
N GLN A 157 5.13 1.31 -12.80
CA GLN A 157 3.97 1.39 -13.69
C GLN A 157 3.16 2.69 -13.52
N MET A 158 3.05 3.21 -12.30
CA MET A 158 2.38 4.49 -12.10
C MET A 158 3.29 5.68 -12.50
N PHE A 159 4.61 5.56 -12.37
CA PHE A 159 5.55 6.60 -12.80
C PHE A 159 5.55 6.77 -14.33
N GLU A 160 5.45 5.68 -15.08
CA GLU A 160 5.43 5.70 -16.56
C GLU A 160 4.27 6.52 -17.14
N VAL A 161 3.13 6.57 -16.46
CA VAL A 161 1.93 7.29 -16.91
C VAL A 161 1.70 8.62 -16.20
N ALA A 162 2.40 8.89 -15.10
CA ALA A 162 2.37 10.17 -14.42
C ALA A 162 3.12 11.24 -15.22
N ASP A 163 2.83 12.52 -14.96
CA ASP A 163 3.59 13.63 -15.55
C ASP A 163 5.00 13.71 -14.98
N LYS A 164 5.18 13.28 -13.71
CA LYS A 164 6.49 13.04 -13.07
C LYS A 164 6.36 11.96 -12.00
N GLY A 165 7.35 11.06 -11.96
CA GLY A 165 7.52 10.04 -10.93
C GLY A 165 8.74 10.32 -10.05
N PHE A 166 8.66 9.97 -8.77
CA PHE A 166 9.73 10.16 -7.80
C PHE A 166 9.90 8.91 -6.93
N PHE A 167 11.13 8.47 -6.74
CA PHE A 167 11.44 7.50 -5.70
C PHE A 167 11.60 8.17 -4.34
N ILE A 168 10.93 7.63 -3.31
CA ILE A 168 11.06 8.03 -1.92
C ILE A 168 11.43 6.80 -1.12
N ASN A 169 12.49 6.85 -0.32
CA ASN A 169 13.02 5.73 0.49
C ASN A 169 13.40 4.48 -0.33
N ALA A 170 13.47 4.56 -1.64
CA ALA A 170 13.78 3.43 -2.50
C ALA A 170 15.23 2.95 -2.28
N PRO A 171 15.48 1.62 -2.29
CA PRO A 171 16.83 1.08 -2.29
C PRO A 171 17.63 1.61 -3.48
N LEU A 172 18.91 1.95 -3.26
CA LEU A 172 19.82 2.51 -4.28
C LEU A 172 19.85 1.72 -5.60
N LYS A 173 19.67 0.40 -5.53
CA LYS A 173 19.61 -0.48 -6.72
C LYS A 173 18.40 -0.22 -7.62
N ILE A 174 17.32 0.35 -7.11
CA ILE A 174 16.11 0.65 -7.86
C ILE A 174 16.20 2.06 -8.43
N SER A 175 16.57 3.05 -7.60
CA SER A 175 16.64 4.46 -7.98
C SER A 175 17.73 4.77 -9.02
N SER A 176 18.75 3.92 -9.17
CA SER A 176 19.84 4.13 -10.13
C SER A 176 19.56 3.63 -11.55
N LYS A 177 18.44 2.94 -11.79
CA LYS A 177 18.06 2.38 -13.10
C LYS A 177 16.98 3.18 -13.83
N HIS A 178 16.40 4.18 -13.19
CA HIS A 178 15.31 5.03 -13.68
C HIS A 178 15.56 6.49 -13.31
#